data_fc7c5172ad798297f64e5c6491598df5
#
_entry.id   fc7c5172ad798297f64e5c6491598df5
#
_cell.length_a   1.000
_cell.length_b   1.000
_cell.length_c   1.000
_cell.angle_alpha   90.00
_cell.angle_beta   90.00
_cell.angle_gamma   90.00
#
_symmetry.space_group_name_H-M   'P 1'
#
loop_
_entity.id
_entity.type
_entity.pdbx_description
1 polymer ?
#
loop_
_entity_poly.entity_id
_entity_poly.type
_entity_poly.pdbx_seq_one_letter_code
_entity_poly.pdbx_strand_id
1 'polypeptide(L)'
;MKQRQQLSRRSVLRGAGFGALGLAGAALVGCGSGGNAPEDTRVAAKDAGTNIASTLGVTAPVVAGTPRKGGSYTTAMIAKLTHDPANGVNSGAWPMLSELLLEGDPLTSKLAPNIASSWEVADPLTLIFKIKPGLKISNKAPWNGRAFDAEDVAWNFERHAGLYADRLKLPKAYFQRGSLIANFMKAEAVDKNTVKVTLTKPNSAFFSSLSNNRMMTMPKEMDDIGFKDPMKFAGIGPWEIAEYQNDIRVKYTRNKDFMLRPNQPWFDEVVWEGIADPNAAVAAFASKQIDAIDITANPDAFPLLQKTRPDANVYSWPTGTYKNLRPQVRYAPFRDFRVRQALHLAIDYADIATSTWKEDWVYLLATIPAFDEAWSPVKVKSLPGYNPDTKAQDRQESARLLAAAGFPLGKGLSWEIITEGTSAANVANLTRFQGQMKTVYPEMDIRIRPLSDKAALDAVWTKGEFQMQMGGISVPPDAIVDVIQNYHTQGSRNYGGFSEPALDALLDKAIAEFNRDARKELFNEFQTKFQNEWRPDYLLHLPRVKTLVTPTIGGYDKVSGTFGTGVNVGAARVYYVNK
;
A
#
# COMPACT_ATOMS: atom_id res chain seq x y z
N MET A 1 -65.97 8.98 -25.58
CA MET A 1 -65.25 9.67 -26.64
C MET A 1 -63.75 9.62 -26.32
N LYS A 2 -63.02 8.74 -27.02
CA LYS A 2 -61.57 8.54 -26.85
C LYS A 2 -60.86 9.36 -27.92
N GLN A 3 -60.09 10.36 -27.57
CA GLN A 3 -59.16 11.01 -28.51
C GLN A 3 -57.82 10.27 -28.44
N ARG A 4 -57.45 9.66 -29.56
CA ARG A 4 -56.08 9.14 -29.84
C ARG A 4 -55.24 10.32 -30.35
N GLN A 5 -54.21 10.72 -29.61
CA GLN A 5 -53.17 11.58 -30.16
C GLN A 5 -52.19 10.73 -30.97
N GLN A 6 -52.05 11.04 -32.24
CA GLN A 6 -51.03 10.48 -33.14
C GLN A 6 -49.70 11.17 -32.88
N LEU A 7 -48.69 10.40 -32.48
CA LEU A 7 -47.30 10.87 -32.37
C LEU A 7 -46.69 10.93 -33.79
N SER A 8 -46.17 12.08 -34.16
CA SER A 8 -45.58 12.36 -35.45
C SER A 8 -44.20 11.64 -35.59
N ARG A 9 -43.91 11.15 -36.81
CA ARG A 9 -42.68 10.44 -37.17
C ARG A 9 -41.38 11.21 -36.95
N ARG A 10 -41.46 12.51 -36.58
CA ARG A 10 -40.27 13.35 -36.30
C ARG A 10 -39.80 13.27 -34.85
N SER A 11 -40.57 12.74 -33.91
CA SER A 11 -40.15 12.59 -32.51
C SER A 11 -39.45 11.27 -32.22
N VAL A 12 -39.55 10.27 -33.13
CA VAL A 12 -38.88 8.96 -32.97
C VAL A 12 -37.40 9.00 -33.40
N LEU A 13 -37.04 9.96 -34.28
CA LEU A 13 -35.65 10.09 -34.75
C LEU A 13 -34.74 10.96 -33.86
N ARG A 14 -35.27 11.59 -32.80
CA ARG A 14 -34.45 12.31 -31.79
C ARG A 14 -34.13 11.48 -30.54
N GLY A 15 -34.74 10.33 -30.35
CA GLY A 15 -34.46 9.43 -29.22
C GLY A 15 -33.43 8.35 -29.49
N ALA A 16 -33.04 8.14 -30.75
CA ALA A 16 -32.09 7.08 -31.15
C ALA A 16 -30.63 7.57 -31.30
N GLY A 17 -30.36 8.86 -31.03
CA GLY A 17 -29.03 9.46 -31.23
C GLY A 17 -28.11 9.46 -29.99
N PHE A 18 -28.61 9.09 -28.83
CA PHE A 18 -27.80 9.12 -27.58
C PHE A 18 -27.41 7.75 -27.04
N GLY A 19 -27.84 6.67 -27.70
CA GLY A 19 -27.49 5.29 -27.31
C GLY A 19 -26.27 4.68 -28.03
N ALA A 20 -25.69 5.39 -29.00
CA ALA A 20 -24.60 4.83 -29.83
C ALA A 20 -23.21 5.42 -29.55
N LEU A 21 -23.09 6.36 -28.63
CA LEU A 21 -21.80 6.95 -28.23
C LEU A 21 -21.18 6.35 -26.96
N GLY A 22 -21.88 5.42 -26.31
CA GLY A 22 -21.38 4.72 -25.11
C GLY A 22 -20.54 3.47 -25.37
N LEU A 23 -20.50 2.96 -26.60
CA LEU A 23 -19.81 1.71 -26.99
C LEU A 23 -18.55 1.92 -27.86
N ALA A 24 -18.23 3.15 -28.25
CA ALA A 24 -17.06 3.46 -29.07
C ALA A 24 -15.83 3.91 -28.28
N GLY A 25 -15.92 4.08 -26.97
CA GLY A 25 -14.83 4.51 -26.10
C GLY A 25 -13.94 3.40 -25.56
N ALA A 26 -14.33 2.13 -25.69
CA ALA A 26 -13.57 0.99 -25.16
C ALA A 26 -12.69 0.25 -26.21
N ALA A 27 -12.69 0.67 -27.47
CA ALA A 27 -12.03 -0.06 -28.57
C ALA A 27 -10.80 0.66 -29.18
N LEU A 28 -10.25 1.70 -28.54
CA LEU A 28 -9.10 2.45 -29.08
C LEU A 28 -7.87 2.43 -28.18
N VAL A 29 -7.59 1.31 -27.50
CA VAL A 29 -6.24 1.04 -26.99
C VAL A 29 -5.86 -0.39 -27.37
N GLY A 30 -5.26 -0.57 -28.54
CA GLY A 30 -4.62 -1.81 -28.87
C GLY A 30 -4.75 -2.27 -30.32
N CYS A 31 -4.24 -1.51 -31.29
CA CYS A 31 -3.75 -2.03 -32.56
C CYS A 31 -2.85 -0.98 -33.23
N GLY A 32 -1.57 -1.11 -33.06
CA GLY A 32 -0.51 -0.40 -33.79
C GLY A 32 0.59 -1.39 -34.11
N SER A 33 0.56 -1.90 -35.32
CA SER A 33 1.60 -2.75 -35.90
C SER A 33 2.89 -1.98 -36.17
N GLY A 34 4.03 -2.58 -35.82
CA GLY A 34 5.32 -2.35 -36.48
C GLY A 34 6.31 -1.48 -35.75
N GLY A 35 7.32 -2.10 -35.18
CA GLY A 35 8.72 -1.70 -35.20
C GLY A 35 9.11 -0.49 -34.36
N ASN A 36 9.66 -0.78 -33.26
CA ASN A 36 10.69 -0.19 -32.39
C ASN A 36 10.27 -0.43 -30.95
N ALA A 37 11.23 -0.90 -30.11
CA ALA A 37 11.00 -1.09 -28.69
C ALA A 37 10.43 0.20 -28.10
N PRO A 38 9.34 0.14 -27.32
CA PRO A 38 8.81 1.36 -26.73
C PRO A 38 9.84 1.92 -25.77
N GLU A 39 10.32 3.13 -26.05
CA GLU A 39 10.84 4.03 -25.04
C GLU A 39 9.87 4.01 -23.86
N ASP A 40 10.45 3.99 -22.66
CA ASP A 40 9.79 4.00 -21.35
C ASP A 40 8.47 4.83 -21.38
N THR A 41 7.32 4.15 -21.55
CA THR A 41 6.00 4.78 -21.72
C THR A 41 5.47 5.46 -20.44
N ARG A 42 6.34 5.99 -19.59
CA ARG A 42 6.00 6.94 -18.53
C ARG A 42 5.70 8.35 -19.05
N VAL A 43 5.50 8.49 -20.35
CA VAL A 43 5.12 9.76 -20.96
C VAL A 43 3.61 9.80 -21.06
N ALA A 44 2.96 10.43 -20.11
CA ALA A 44 1.73 11.20 -20.22
C ALA A 44 1.05 11.50 -18.88
N ALA A 45 1.74 11.33 -17.76
CA ALA A 45 1.26 11.81 -16.47
C ALA A 45 2.02 13.07 -16.01
N LYS A 46 2.59 13.86 -16.94
CA LYS A 46 3.38 15.03 -16.56
C LYS A 46 2.59 16.04 -15.74
N ASP A 47 1.29 16.19 -15.98
CA ASP A 47 0.51 17.22 -15.28
C ASP A 47 -0.21 16.71 -14.04
N ALA A 48 -0.71 15.47 -14.04
CA ALA A 48 -1.36 14.87 -12.87
C ALA A 48 -0.35 14.39 -11.82
N GLY A 49 0.77 13.79 -12.25
CA GLY A 49 1.80 13.28 -11.34
C GLY A 49 2.58 14.37 -10.62
N THR A 50 2.87 15.49 -11.28
CA THR A 50 3.54 16.64 -10.67
C THR A 50 2.69 17.30 -9.58
N ASN A 51 1.38 17.32 -9.75
CA ASN A 51 0.48 17.90 -8.75
C ASN A 51 0.35 17.00 -7.52
N ILE A 52 0.25 15.68 -7.69
CA ILE A 52 0.20 14.72 -6.58
C ILE A 52 1.51 14.73 -5.80
N ALA A 53 2.67 14.65 -6.45
CA ALA A 53 3.98 14.69 -5.80
C ALA A 53 4.16 15.96 -4.95
N SER A 54 3.80 17.13 -5.51
CA SER A 54 3.84 18.41 -4.80
C SER A 54 2.89 18.42 -3.60
N THR A 55 1.65 17.95 -3.77
CA THR A 55 0.63 17.92 -2.72
C THR A 55 1.03 16.99 -1.56
N LEU A 56 1.73 15.90 -1.87
CA LEU A 56 2.24 14.94 -0.87
C LEU A 56 3.60 15.36 -0.29
N GLY A 57 4.21 16.43 -0.80
CA GLY A 57 5.53 16.89 -0.39
C GLY A 57 6.64 15.89 -0.70
N VAL A 58 6.55 15.20 -1.85
CA VAL A 58 7.57 14.25 -2.30
C VAL A 58 8.84 14.99 -2.66
N THR A 59 9.97 14.52 -2.13
CA THR A 59 11.31 14.95 -2.55
C THR A 59 11.98 13.76 -3.20
N ALA A 60 12.29 13.86 -4.49
CA ALA A 60 12.94 12.79 -5.26
C ALA A 60 13.91 13.41 -6.28
N PRO A 61 15.12 13.82 -5.84
CA PRO A 61 16.09 14.45 -6.71
C PRO A 61 16.53 13.50 -7.84
N VAL A 62 16.56 14.02 -9.07
CA VAL A 62 17.10 13.31 -10.23
C VAL A 62 18.60 13.53 -10.29
N VAL A 63 19.38 12.47 -10.23
CA VAL A 63 20.84 12.54 -10.35
C VAL A 63 21.20 12.55 -11.83
N ALA A 64 21.78 13.66 -12.27
CA ALA A 64 22.21 13.83 -13.67
C ALA A 64 23.42 12.96 -13.99
N GLY A 65 23.46 12.39 -15.19
CA GLY A 65 24.56 11.60 -15.74
C GLY A 65 24.08 10.34 -16.46
N THR A 66 25.04 9.62 -17.06
CA THR A 66 24.73 8.37 -17.79
C THR A 66 24.83 7.16 -16.87
N PRO A 67 23.89 6.21 -16.97
CA PRO A 67 23.96 4.95 -16.23
C PRO A 67 25.24 4.18 -16.55
N ARG A 68 25.93 3.69 -15.52
CA ARG A 68 27.11 2.85 -15.62
C ARG A 68 26.79 1.43 -15.16
N LYS A 69 27.19 0.44 -15.95
CA LYS A 69 27.13 -0.97 -15.53
C LYS A 69 28.30 -1.31 -14.60
N GLY A 70 28.04 -2.26 -13.71
CA GLY A 70 29.05 -2.84 -12.83
C GLY A 70 29.05 -2.29 -11.41
N GLY A 71 29.86 -2.89 -10.57
CA GLY A 71 29.99 -2.53 -9.16
C GLY A 71 28.95 -3.16 -8.26
N SER A 72 29.01 -2.81 -6.97
CA SER A 72 28.15 -3.36 -5.92
C SER A 72 27.34 -2.24 -5.26
N TYR A 73 26.05 -2.49 -5.00
CA TYR A 73 25.17 -1.63 -4.23
C TYR A 73 24.94 -2.24 -2.85
N THR A 74 25.31 -1.51 -1.80
CA THR A 74 25.25 -2.00 -0.42
C THR A 74 24.25 -1.21 0.41
N THR A 75 23.41 -1.90 1.18
CA THR A 75 22.46 -1.27 2.11
C THR A 75 22.32 -2.06 3.40
N ALA A 76 21.98 -1.38 4.51
CA ALA A 76 21.65 -2.04 5.77
C ALA A 76 20.27 -2.67 5.67
N MET A 77 20.17 -3.98 5.90
CA MET A 77 18.91 -4.69 5.94
C MET A 77 19.01 -5.99 6.75
N ILE A 78 18.05 -6.18 7.66
CA ILE A 78 17.84 -7.48 8.31
C ILE A 78 16.85 -8.26 7.47
N ALA A 79 17.29 -9.38 6.90
CA ALA A 79 16.45 -10.15 6.01
C ALA A 79 16.40 -11.61 6.42
N LYS A 80 15.28 -12.02 7.00
CA LYS A 80 14.90 -13.44 6.97
C LYS A 80 14.42 -13.78 5.57
N LEU A 81 15.19 -14.54 4.82
CA LEU A 81 14.86 -14.92 3.45
C LEU A 81 13.91 -16.11 3.35
N THR A 82 13.78 -16.90 4.41
CA THR A 82 13.04 -18.18 4.45
C THR A 82 11.53 -18.01 4.55
N HIS A 83 10.96 -17.02 3.86
CA HIS A 83 9.52 -16.80 3.87
C HIS A 83 8.86 -17.33 2.61
N ASP A 84 7.78 -18.08 2.81
CA ASP A 84 6.81 -18.37 1.78
C ASP A 84 6.00 -17.10 1.47
N PRO A 85 5.99 -16.58 0.23
CA PRO A 85 5.21 -15.39 -0.13
C PRO A 85 3.72 -15.52 0.17
N ALA A 86 3.16 -16.71 0.15
CA ALA A 86 1.75 -16.93 0.50
C ALA A 86 1.45 -16.71 1.98
N ASN A 87 2.48 -16.76 2.84
CA ASN A 87 2.34 -16.61 4.29
C ASN A 87 3.17 -15.43 4.81
N GLY A 88 2.71 -14.83 5.91
CA GLY A 88 3.44 -13.83 6.66
C GLY A 88 3.41 -12.42 6.09
N VAL A 89 3.98 -11.48 6.85
CA VAL A 89 3.97 -10.05 6.55
C VAL A 89 5.08 -9.61 5.60
N ASN A 90 6.09 -10.45 5.40
CA ASN A 90 7.27 -10.17 4.60
C ASN A 90 7.35 -11.12 3.38
N SER A 91 7.85 -10.62 2.26
CA SER A 91 8.06 -11.40 1.04
C SER A 91 9.44 -12.08 0.98
N GLY A 92 10.28 -11.94 2.02
CA GLY A 92 11.61 -12.55 2.09
C GLY A 92 12.52 -12.15 0.92
N ALA A 93 13.12 -13.15 0.26
CA ALA A 93 13.99 -12.95 -0.89
C ALA A 93 13.25 -12.63 -2.20
N TRP A 94 11.96 -12.90 -2.29
CA TRP A 94 11.21 -12.91 -3.55
C TRP A 94 11.21 -11.59 -4.31
N PRO A 95 11.18 -10.40 -3.66
CA PRO A 95 11.31 -9.13 -4.36
C PRO A 95 12.61 -8.96 -5.17
N MET A 96 13.63 -9.73 -4.86
CA MET A 96 14.90 -9.74 -5.61
C MET A 96 14.92 -10.82 -6.70
N LEU A 97 14.28 -11.96 -6.43
CA LEU A 97 14.35 -13.15 -7.26
C LEU A 97 13.25 -13.23 -8.32
N SER A 98 12.18 -12.46 -8.16
CA SER A 98 11.02 -12.55 -9.02
C SER A 98 10.44 -11.17 -9.34
N GLU A 99 9.30 -11.19 -10.02
CA GLU A 99 8.60 -9.99 -10.48
C GLU A 99 7.09 -10.13 -10.21
N LEU A 100 6.39 -9.01 -10.24
CA LEU A 100 4.95 -8.93 -10.14
C LEU A 100 4.27 -9.17 -11.48
N LEU A 101 3.04 -9.63 -11.47
CA LEU A 101 2.27 -9.79 -12.71
C LEU A 101 2.03 -8.44 -13.39
N LEU A 102 1.66 -7.43 -12.61
CA LEU A 102 1.53 -6.04 -13.03
C LEU A 102 2.45 -5.14 -12.20
N GLU A 103 2.93 -4.07 -12.80
CA GLU A 103 3.70 -3.05 -12.10
C GLU A 103 2.79 -1.90 -11.66
N GLY A 104 2.98 -1.39 -10.46
CA GLY A 104 2.32 -0.17 -9.96
C GLY A 104 3.29 1.01 -9.98
N ASP A 105 2.82 2.17 -10.42
CA ASP A 105 3.57 3.41 -10.26
C ASP A 105 3.82 3.68 -8.76
N PRO A 106 5.07 3.95 -8.36
CA PRO A 106 5.42 4.07 -6.95
C PRO A 106 4.69 5.19 -6.20
N LEU A 107 4.24 6.23 -6.90
CA LEU A 107 3.59 7.38 -6.28
C LEU A 107 2.07 7.31 -6.36
N THR A 108 1.53 6.84 -7.49
CA THR A 108 0.09 6.92 -7.81
C THR A 108 -0.62 5.58 -7.84
N SER A 109 0.11 4.45 -7.67
CA SER A 109 -0.37 3.08 -7.89
C SER A 109 -0.94 2.78 -9.30
N LYS A 110 -0.78 3.69 -10.26
CA LYS A 110 -1.24 3.47 -11.64
C LYS A 110 -0.56 2.24 -12.24
N LEU A 111 -1.36 1.34 -12.80
CA LEU A 111 -0.90 0.05 -13.28
C LEU A 111 -0.20 0.15 -14.64
N ALA A 112 0.84 -0.65 -14.81
CA ALA A 112 1.59 -0.84 -16.04
C ALA A 112 1.87 -2.33 -16.29
N PRO A 113 2.08 -2.74 -17.57
CA PRO A 113 2.49 -4.09 -17.91
C PRO A 113 3.84 -4.48 -17.25
N ASN A 114 3.92 -5.74 -16.73
CA ASN A 114 5.19 -6.31 -16.28
C ASN A 114 5.32 -7.76 -16.78
N ILE A 115 5.09 -8.81 -15.99
CA ILE A 115 5.00 -10.20 -16.50
C ILE A 115 3.84 -10.31 -17.50
N ALA A 116 2.67 -9.78 -17.15
CA ALA A 116 1.59 -9.62 -18.11
C ALA A 116 1.90 -8.44 -19.05
N SER A 117 1.86 -8.68 -20.34
CA SER A 117 1.98 -7.65 -21.39
C SER A 117 0.71 -6.82 -21.57
N SER A 118 -0.44 -7.43 -21.29
CA SER A 118 -1.75 -6.78 -21.28
C SER A 118 -2.74 -7.58 -20.44
N TRP A 119 -3.86 -6.94 -20.10
CA TRP A 119 -5.00 -7.58 -19.44
C TRP A 119 -6.30 -6.95 -19.90
N GLU A 120 -7.39 -7.70 -19.75
CA GLU A 120 -8.73 -7.23 -20.10
C GLU A 120 -9.80 -7.80 -19.16
N VAL A 121 -10.92 -7.12 -19.04
CA VAL A 121 -12.15 -7.57 -18.41
C VAL A 121 -13.05 -8.07 -19.52
N ALA A 122 -13.07 -9.39 -19.75
CA ALA A 122 -13.91 -10.00 -20.78
C ALA A 122 -15.40 -9.91 -20.41
N ASP A 123 -15.69 -10.09 -19.13
CA ASP A 123 -16.95 -9.81 -18.46
C ASP A 123 -16.66 -9.57 -16.96
N PRO A 124 -17.65 -9.10 -16.15
CA PRO A 124 -17.41 -8.77 -14.74
C PRO A 124 -16.84 -9.90 -13.87
N LEU A 125 -16.92 -11.15 -14.31
CA LEU A 125 -16.42 -12.33 -13.60
C LEU A 125 -15.23 -13.00 -14.30
N THR A 126 -14.82 -12.50 -15.48
CA THR A 126 -13.76 -13.11 -16.29
C THR A 126 -12.69 -12.11 -16.65
N LEU A 127 -11.47 -12.36 -16.15
CA LEU A 127 -10.28 -11.55 -16.41
C LEU A 127 -9.31 -12.36 -17.28
N ILE A 128 -8.71 -11.74 -18.29
CA ILE A 128 -7.73 -12.37 -19.17
C ILE A 128 -6.40 -11.64 -19.06
N PHE A 129 -5.31 -12.39 -18.90
CA PHE A 129 -3.95 -11.86 -18.86
C PHE A 129 -3.13 -12.46 -19.99
N LYS A 130 -2.44 -11.61 -20.76
CA LYS A 130 -1.46 -12.03 -21.76
C LYS A 130 -0.05 -11.97 -21.15
N ILE A 131 0.60 -13.10 -21.04
CA ILE A 131 1.93 -13.25 -20.44
C ILE A 131 3.00 -13.00 -21.53
N LYS A 132 4.04 -12.25 -21.19
CA LYS A 132 5.18 -12.01 -22.09
C LYS A 132 5.82 -13.34 -22.46
N PRO A 133 6.04 -13.62 -23.76
CA PRO A 133 6.73 -14.83 -24.19
C PRO A 133 8.22 -14.77 -23.85
N GLY A 134 8.84 -15.95 -23.72
CA GLY A 134 10.30 -16.11 -23.59
C GLY A 134 10.86 -15.87 -22.19
N LEU A 135 10.02 -15.59 -21.18
CA LEU A 135 10.48 -15.47 -19.80
C LEU A 135 11.12 -16.79 -19.34
N LYS A 136 12.25 -16.71 -18.64
CA LYS A 136 12.99 -17.85 -18.14
C LYS A 136 13.23 -17.74 -16.65
N ILE A 137 13.11 -18.85 -15.96
CA ILE A 137 13.59 -18.98 -14.58
C ILE A 137 15.12 -19.02 -14.63
N SER A 138 15.77 -18.47 -13.61
CA SER A 138 17.25 -18.49 -13.49
C SER A 138 17.83 -19.87 -13.81
N ASN A 139 18.97 -19.90 -14.49
CA ASN A 139 19.65 -21.13 -14.87
C ASN A 139 20.32 -21.82 -13.67
N LYS A 140 19.49 -22.30 -12.76
CA LYS A 140 19.84 -22.98 -11.51
C LYS A 140 19.03 -24.28 -11.39
N ALA A 141 19.67 -25.36 -10.92
CA ALA A 141 18.96 -26.60 -10.66
C ALA A 141 17.88 -26.42 -9.58
N PRO A 142 16.72 -27.07 -9.73
CA PRO A 142 16.31 -28.00 -10.78
C PRO A 142 15.73 -27.35 -12.04
N TRP A 143 15.54 -26.02 -12.10
CA TRP A 143 14.86 -25.32 -13.20
C TRP A 143 15.66 -25.26 -14.49
N ASN A 144 17.00 -25.10 -14.40
CA ASN A 144 17.92 -25.09 -15.53
C ASN A 144 17.49 -24.18 -16.69
N GLY A 145 16.97 -22.99 -16.36
CA GLY A 145 16.55 -22.00 -17.36
C GLY A 145 15.26 -22.35 -18.10
N ARG A 146 14.38 -23.22 -17.54
CA ARG A 146 13.10 -23.51 -18.19
C ARG A 146 12.25 -22.25 -18.35
N ALA A 147 11.37 -22.29 -19.35
CA ALA A 147 10.39 -21.23 -19.57
C ALA A 147 9.48 -21.05 -18.34
N PHE A 148 9.19 -19.79 -18.02
CA PHE A 148 8.12 -19.37 -17.14
C PHE A 148 6.95 -18.97 -18.01
N ASP A 149 5.78 -19.57 -17.82
CA ASP A 149 4.64 -19.41 -18.70
C ASP A 149 3.29 -19.25 -17.95
N ALA A 150 2.21 -19.35 -18.68
CA ALA A 150 0.86 -19.20 -18.16
C ALA A 150 0.50 -20.25 -17.09
N GLU A 151 1.10 -21.46 -17.13
CA GLU A 151 0.88 -22.47 -16.09
C GLU A 151 1.46 -22.02 -14.75
N ASP A 152 2.67 -21.43 -14.73
CA ASP A 152 3.26 -20.88 -13.52
C ASP A 152 2.38 -19.76 -12.94
N VAL A 153 1.86 -18.88 -13.81
CA VAL A 153 0.98 -17.78 -13.36
C VAL A 153 -0.34 -18.29 -12.80
N ALA A 154 -0.99 -19.24 -13.48
CA ALA A 154 -2.23 -19.87 -12.99
C ALA A 154 -2.00 -20.54 -11.63
N TRP A 155 -0.91 -21.32 -11.51
CA TRP A 155 -0.52 -21.94 -10.25
C TRP A 155 -0.30 -20.90 -9.12
N ASN A 156 0.34 -19.75 -9.40
CA ASN A 156 0.54 -18.70 -8.41
C ASN A 156 -0.79 -18.15 -7.88
N PHE A 157 -1.78 -17.90 -8.75
CA PHE A 157 -3.11 -17.47 -8.32
C PHE A 157 -3.78 -18.48 -7.40
N GLU A 158 -3.82 -19.73 -7.81
CA GLU A 158 -4.45 -20.80 -7.05
C GLU A 158 -3.75 -21.04 -5.72
N ARG A 159 -2.41 -20.98 -5.72
CA ARG A 159 -1.62 -21.10 -4.50
C ARG A 159 -1.85 -19.95 -3.53
N HIS A 160 -1.83 -18.71 -3.99
CA HIS A 160 -2.11 -17.54 -3.16
C HIS A 160 -3.53 -17.55 -2.60
N ALA A 161 -4.49 -18.07 -3.36
CA ALA A 161 -5.87 -18.28 -2.89
C ALA A 161 -6.03 -19.43 -1.88
N GLY A 162 -4.99 -20.24 -1.69
CA GLY A 162 -5.01 -21.38 -0.78
C GLY A 162 -5.76 -22.60 -1.31
N LEU A 163 -5.92 -22.74 -2.65
CA LEU A 163 -6.58 -23.92 -3.24
C LEU A 163 -5.75 -25.20 -3.08
N TYR A 164 -4.45 -25.07 -2.79
CA TYR A 164 -3.56 -26.20 -2.54
C TYR A 164 -3.37 -26.56 -1.06
N ALA A 165 -4.17 -25.97 -0.15
CA ALA A 165 -4.05 -26.16 1.28
C ALA A 165 -4.06 -27.66 1.68
N ASP A 166 -5.01 -28.44 1.17
CA ASP A 166 -5.15 -29.86 1.48
C ASP A 166 -3.97 -30.68 0.90
N ARG A 167 -3.58 -30.40 -0.35
CA ARG A 167 -2.43 -31.07 -1.00
C ARG A 167 -1.13 -30.84 -0.23
N LEU A 168 -0.93 -29.61 0.26
CA LEU A 168 0.27 -29.19 0.99
C LEU A 168 0.18 -29.51 2.49
N LYS A 169 -0.96 -30.04 2.97
CA LYS A 169 -1.24 -30.30 4.40
C LYS A 169 -1.03 -29.05 5.27
N LEU A 170 -1.42 -27.90 4.75
CA LEU A 170 -1.35 -26.60 5.43
C LEU A 170 -2.77 -26.09 5.72
N PRO A 171 -3.00 -25.39 6.85
CA PRO A 171 -4.30 -24.80 7.12
C PRO A 171 -4.58 -23.66 6.12
N LYS A 172 -5.86 -23.47 5.73
CA LYS A 172 -6.24 -22.34 4.82
C LYS A 172 -5.76 -20.99 5.33
N ALA A 173 -5.77 -20.77 6.65
CA ALA A 173 -5.28 -19.53 7.27
C ALA A 173 -3.77 -19.26 7.03
N TYR A 174 -3.01 -20.26 6.58
CA TYR A 174 -1.62 -20.10 6.16
C TYR A 174 -1.51 -19.16 4.94
N PHE A 175 -2.48 -19.24 4.01
CA PHE A 175 -2.46 -18.52 2.73
C PHE A 175 -3.08 -17.14 2.89
N GLN A 176 -2.33 -16.22 3.48
CA GLN A 176 -2.82 -14.87 3.82
C GLN A 176 -3.06 -13.96 2.62
N ARG A 177 -2.56 -14.33 1.43
CA ARG A 177 -2.68 -13.52 0.19
C ARG A 177 -4.02 -13.67 -0.50
N GLY A 178 -4.79 -14.68 -0.17
CA GLY A 178 -6.15 -14.84 -0.69
C GLY A 178 -7.04 -13.61 -0.51
N SER A 179 -6.83 -12.84 0.58
CA SER A 179 -7.54 -11.59 0.81
C SER A 179 -7.22 -10.48 -0.20
N LEU A 180 -6.05 -10.50 -0.84
CA LEU A 180 -5.66 -9.54 -1.88
C LEU A 180 -6.35 -9.85 -3.22
N ILE A 181 -6.64 -11.12 -3.47
CA ILE A 181 -7.38 -11.59 -4.65
C ILE A 181 -8.77 -12.09 -4.25
N ALA A 182 -9.46 -11.33 -3.41
CA ALA A 182 -10.81 -11.65 -2.95
C ALA A 182 -11.73 -11.96 -4.14
N ASN A 183 -12.67 -12.87 -3.95
CA ASN A 183 -13.58 -13.40 -4.97
C ASN A 183 -12.90 -14.24 -6.07
N PHE A 184 -11.61 -14.57 -5.97
CA PHE A 184 -10.96 -15.50 -6.87
C PHE A 184 -11.61 -16.89 -6.77
N MET A 185 -11.93 -17.49 -7.92
CA MET A 185 -12.48 -18.83 -8.01
C MET A 185 -11.46 -19.83 -8.56
N LYS A 186 -10.92 -19.54 -9.75
CA LYS A 186 -9.92 -20.39 -10.41
C LYS A 186 -9.11 -19.61 -11.43
N ALA A 187 -7.95 -20.16 -11.82
CA ALA A 187 -7.14 -19.70 -12.94
C ALA A 187 -6.85 -20.86 -13.90
N GLU A 188 -6.83 -20.60 -15.18
CA GLU A 188 -6.62 -21.58 -16.25
C GLU A 188 -5.60 -21.04 -17.26
N ALA A 189 -4.54 -21.78 -17.52
CA ALA A 189 -3.67 -21.53 -18.67
C ALA A 189 -4.40 -21.99 -19.94
N VAL A 190 -4.91 -21.04 -20.72
CA VAL A 190 -5.62 -21.31 -21.98
C VAL A 190 -4.65 -21.75 -23.06
N ASP A 191 -3.49 -21.13 -23.07
CA ASP A 191 -2.32 -21.47 -23.86
C ASP A 191 -1.05 -21.06 -23.10
N LYS A 192 0.13 -21.20 -23.71
CA LYS A 192 1.42 -20.88 -23.05
C LYS A 192 1.56 -19.42 -22.58
N ASN A 193 0.77 -18.51 -23.17
CA ASN A 193 0.89 -17.08 -22.90
C ASN A 193 -0.43 -16.44 -22.48
N THR A 194 -1.51 -17.21 -22.22
CA THR A 194 -2.81 -16.68 -21.85
C THR A 194 -3.33 -17.34 -20.59
N VAL A 195 -3.60 -16.53 -19.57
CA VAL A 195 -4.25 -16.96 -18.32
C VAL A 195 -5.65 -16.37 -18.26
N LYS A 196 -6.63 -17.23 -18.02
CA LYS A 196 -8.02 -16.85 -17.72
C LYS A 196 -8.24 -17.00 -16.21
N VAL A 197 -8.70 -15.92 -15.57
CA VAL A 197 -9.10 -15.92 -14.16
C VAL A 197 -10.61 -15.78 -14.09
N THR A 198 -11.25 -16.63 -13.28
CA THR A 198 -12.69 -16.57 -13.00
C THR A 198 -12.91 -16.11 -11.55
N LEU A 199 -13.82 -15.16 -11.38
CA LEU A 199 -14.22 -14.61 -10.07
C LEU A 199 -15.60 -15.11 -9.67
N THR A 200 -15.89 -15.15 -8.37
CA THR A 200 -17.24 -15.45 -7.83
C THR A 200 -18.14 -14.22 -7.76
N LYS A 201 -17.55 -13.02 -7.70
CA LYS A 201 -18.20 -11.70 -7.74
C LYS A 201 -17.27 -10.71 -8.41
N PRO A 202 -17.78 -9.63 -9.01
CA PRO A 202 -16.93 -8.55 -9.56
C PRO A 202 -15.97 -7.99 -8.52
N ASN A 203 -14.73 -7.71 -8.95
CA ASN A 203 -13.69 -7.13 -8.11
C ASN A 203 -12.76 -6.23 -8.94
N SER A 204 -13.04 -4.93 -8.99
CA SER A 204 -12.24 -3.96 -9.74
C SER A 204 -10.83 -3.76 -9.18
N ALA A 205 -10.63 -4.04 -7.90
CA ALA A 205 -9.34 -3.93 -7.25
C ALA A 205 -8.44 -5.18 -7.45
N PHE A 206 -8.92 -6.19 -8.17
CA PHE A 206 -8.13 -7.40 -8.45
C PHE A 206 -6.80 -7.06 -9.13
N PHE A 207 -6.83 -6.13 -10.10
CA PHE A 207 -5.65 -5.73 -10.84
C PHE A 207 -4.62 -4.98 -9.97
N SER A 208 -5.05 -4.02 -9.15
CA SER A 208 -4.16 -3.29 -8.25
C SER A 208 -3.50 -4.20 -7.22
N SER A 209 -4.20 -5.24 -6.79
CA SER A 209 -3.61 -6.26 -5.91
C SER A 209 -2.43 -6.99 -6.54
N LEU A 210 -2.39 -7.15 -7.87
CA LEU A 210 -1.29 -7.82 -8.59
C LEU A 210 -0.02 -6.97 -8.71
N SER A 211 -0.08 -5.70 -8.33
CA SER A 211 1.09 -4.82 -8.16
C SER A 211 1.61 -4.78 -6.72
N ASN A 212 0.98 -5.49 -5.79
CA ASN A 212 1.43 -5.58 -4.41
C ASN A 212 2.68 -6.45 -4.31
N ASN A 213 3.73 -5.98 -3.64
CA ASN A 213 4.98 -6.71 -3.43
C ASN A 213 4.84 -8.05 -2.69
N ARG A 214 3.64 -8.34 -2.15
CA ARG A 214 3.31 -9.63 -1.54
C ARG A 214 2.75 -10.65 -2.54
N MET A 215 2.44 -10.22 -3.77
CA MET A 215 1.94 -11.06 -4.86
C MET A 215 3.05 -11.45 -5.85
N MET A 216 4.30 -11.57 -5.35
CA MET A 216 5.43 -12.04 -6.16
C MET A 216 5.14 -13.42 -6.74
N THR A 217 5.49 -13.58 -8.01
CA THR A 217 5.37 -14.87 -8.70
C THR A 217 6.50 -15.82 -8.30
N MET A 218 6.25 -17.10 -8.38
CA MET A 218 7.22 -18.15 -8.10
C MET A 218 7.12 -19.25 -9.16
N PRO A 219 8.20 -19.99 -9.41
CA PRO A 219 8.11 -21.25 -10.14
C PRO A 219 7.28 -22.27 -9.35
N LYS A 220 6.44 -23.05 -10.05
CA LYS A 220 5.51 -24.01 -9.43
C LYS A 220 6.24 -25.11 -8.62
N GLU A 221 7.48 -25.41 -8.94
CA GLU A 221 8.32 -26.40 -8.24
C GLU A 221 8.71 -25.97 -6.82
N MET A 222 8.47 -24.72 -6.45
CA MET A 222 8.76 -24.24 -5.09
C MET A 222 7.95 -24.98 -4.00
N ASP A 223 6.81 -25.56 -4.34
CA ASP A 223 6.07 -26.41 -3.38
C ASP A 223 6.84 -27.67 -2.98
N ASP A 224 7.63 -28.23 -3.91
CA ASP A 224 8.43 -29.44 -3.66
C ASP A 224 9.78 -29.11 -3.01
N ILE A 225 10.37 -27.96 -3.35
CA ILE A 225 11.66 -27.50 -2.81
C ILE A 225 11.50 -26.97 -1.40
N GLY A 226 10.39 -26.28 -1.13
CA GLY A 226 10.09 -25.62 0.14
C GLY A 226 10.88 -24.32 0.37
N PHE A 227 10.66 -23.69 1.53
CA PHE A 227 11.12 -22.33 1.83
C PHE A 227 12.17 -22.26 2.95
N LYS A 228 12.82 -23.38 3.28
CA LYS A 228 13.80 -23.45 4.38
C LYS A 228 15.21 -23.03 3.99
N ASP A 229 15.59 -23.25 2.74
CA ASP A 229 16.94 -23.00 2.23
C ASP A 229 16.91 -21.98 1.09
N PRO A 230 17.21 -20.69 1.37
CA PRO A 230 17.17 -19.64 0.34
C PRO A 230 18.15 -19.87 -0.80
N MET A 231 19.24 -20.61 -0.57
CA MET A 231 20.21 -20.94 -1.62
C MET A 231 19.61 -21.81 -2.73
N LYS A 232 18.45 -22.42 -2.48
CA LYS A 232 17.70 -23.20 -3.48
C LYS A 232 16.62 -22.39 -4.20
N PHE A 233 16.45 -21.11 -3.88
CA PHE A 233 15.43 -20.30 -4.53
C PHE A 233 15.88 -19.84 -5.91
N ALA A 234 14.94 -19.78 -6.83
CA ALA A 234 15.10 -19.21 -8.16
C ALA A 234 13.78 -18.58 -8.63
N GLY A 235 13.87 -17.64 -9.53
CA GLY A 235 12.73 -16.95 -10.11
C GLY A 235 13.09 -16.32 -11.46
N ILE A 236 12.22 -15.45 -11.95
CA ILE A 236 12.41 -14.74 -13.23
C ILE A 236 12.95 -13.33 -13.02
N GLY A 237 13.33 -12.98 -11.80
CA GLY A 237 13.76 -11.64 -11.41
C GLY A 237 15.20 -11.31 -11.79
N PRO A 238 15.62 -10.07 -11.50
CA PRO A 238 16.93 -9.55 -11.91
C PRO A 238 18.11 -10.11 -11.13
N TRP A 239 17.87 -10.79 -10.01
CA TRP A 239 18.93 -11.22 -9.09
C TRP A 239 18.86 -12.69 -8.74
N GLU A 240 20.01 -13.25 -8.36
CA GLU A 240 20.19 -14.59 -7.81
C GLU A 240 20.92 -14.49 -6.47
N ILE A 241 20.57 -15.34 -5.49
CA ILE A 241 21.29 -15.40 -4.22
C ILE A 241 22.62 -16.11 -4.44
N ALA A 242 23.72 -15.39 -4.20
CA ALA A 242 25.09 -15.93 -4.28
C ALA A 242 25.64 -16.32 -2.90
N GLU A 243 25.23 -15.60 -1.84
CA GLU A 243 25.63 -15.87 -0.45
C GLU A 243 24.47 -15.54 0.49
N TYR A 244 24.28 -16.39 1.48
CA TYR A 244 23.31 -16.17 2.55
C TYR A 244 23.87 -16.56 3.89
N GLN A 245 23.97 -15.58 4.79
CA GLN A 245 24.25 -15.77 6.20
C GLN A 245 23.12 -15.08 6.99
N ASN A 246 22.30 -15.89 7.68
CA ASN A 246 21.10 -15.40 8.35
C ASN A 246 21.42 -14.25 9.31
N ASP A 247 20.68 -13.16 9.22
CA ASP A 247 20.79 -11.92 10.02
C ASP A 247 22.17 -11.21 9.91
N ILE A 248 23.09 -11.71 9.11
CA ILE A 248 24.44 -11.15 8.96
C ILE A 248 24.62 -10.51 7.60
N ARG A 249 24.43 -11.29 6.51
CA ARG A 249 24.71 -10.81 5.16
C ARG A 249 23.96 -11.61 4.10
N VAL A 250 23.48 -10.90 3.09
CA VAL A 250 23.00 -11.52 1.85
C VAL A 250 23.68 -10.85 0.67
N LYS A 251 24.26 -11.65 -0.20
CA LYS A 251 24.83 -11.18 -1.47
C LYS A 251 23.99 -11.72 -2.62
N TYR A 252 23.55 -10.81 -3.47
CA TYR A 252 22.88 -11.13 -4.72
C TYR A 252 23.80 -10.81 -5.88
N THR A 253 23.79 -11.65 -6.92
CA THR A 253 24.45 -11.41 -8.20
C THR A 253 23.42 -11.26 -9.31
N ARG A 254 23.84 -10.62 -10.39
CA ARG A 254 22.97 -10.37 -11.55
C ARG A 254 22.51 -11.68 -12.19
N ASN A 255 21.20 -11.81 -12.38
CA ASN A 255 20.62 -12.84 -13.25
C ASN A 255 20.89 -12.47 -14.71
N LYS A 256 21.70 -13.26 -15.41
CA LYS A 256 22.08 -13.02 -16.82
C LYS A 256 20.93 -13.26 -17.79
N ASP A 257 19.94 -14.07 -17.39
CA ASP A 257 18.76 -14.43 -18.18
C ASP A 257 17.56 -13.49 -17.95
N PHE A 258 17.74 -12.40 -17.17
CA PHE A 258 16.68 -11.44 -16.90
C PHE A 258 16.29 -10.65 -18.16
N MET A 259 15.01 -10.73 -18.55
CA MET A 259 14.52 -10.21 -19.83
C MET A 259 13.48 -9.11 -19.75
N LEU A 260 12.84 -8.92 -18.58
CA LEU A 260 11.69 -8.00 -18.47
C LEU A 260 12.07 -6.53 -18.71
N ARG A 261 13.28 -6.14 -18.39
CA ARG A 261 13.81 -4.78 -18.59
C ARG A 261 15.19 -4.82 -19.25
N PRO A 262 15.30 -4.42 -20.51
CA PRO A 262 16.59 -4.36 -21.22
C PRO A 262 17.61 -3.52 -20.44
N ASN A 263 18.87 -3.96 -20.48
CA ASN A 263 20.00 -3.31 -19.79
C ASN A 263 19.99 -3.34 -18.25
N GLN A 264 18.95 -3.86 -17.61
CA GLN A 264 18.91 -4.06 -16.15
C GLN A 264 19.23 -5.51 -15.79
N PRO A 265 19.65 -5.78 -14.55
CA PRO A 265 20.11 -4.81 -13.56
C PRO A 265 21.43 -4.14 -13.94
N TRP A 266 21.69 -2.95 -13.39
CA TRP A 266 22.88 -2.15 -13.70
C TRP A 266 24.11 -2.58 -12.88
N PHE A 267 23.93 -2.89 -11.59
CA PHE A 267 24.99 -3.40 -10.73
C PHE A 267 25.32 -4.86 -11.06
N ASP A 268 26.53 -5.30 -10.73
CA ASP A 268 26.89 -6.72 -10.76
C ASP A 268 26.39 -7.44 -9.51
N GLU A 269 26.34 -6.71 -8.38
CA GLU A 269 26.01 -7.25 -7.08
C GLU A 269 25.14 -6.30 -6.28
N VAL A 270 24.31 -6.87 -5.41
CA VAL A 270 23.61 -6.16 -4.31
C VAL A 270 23.96 -6.87 -3.02
N VAL A 271 24.35 -6.08 -2.01
CA VAL A 271 24.71 -6.60 -0.69
C VAL A 271 23.75 -6.02 0.36
N TRP A 272 23.15 -6.90 1.11
CA TRP A 272 22.41 -6.54 2.31
C TRP A 272 23.26 -6.86 3.54
N GLU A 273 23.66 -5.86 4.29
CA GLU A 273 24.37 -5.99 5.55
C GLU A 273 23.37 -6.01 6.71
N GLY A 274 23.45 -7.01 7.56
CA GLY A 274 22.56 -7.22 8.71
C GLY A 274 22.86 -6.28 9.87
N ILE A 275 22.63 -4.99 9.70
CA ILE A 275 22.86 -3.99 10.73
C ILE A 275 21.55 -3.73 11.48
N ALA A 276 21.39 -4.35 12.65
CA ALA A 276 20.15 -4.27 13.44
C ALA A 276 20.02 -2.97 14.24
N ASP A 277 21.14 -2.42 14.73
CA ASP A 277 21.14 -1.19 15.52
C ASP A 277 21.02 0.03 14.60
N PRO A 278 20.00 0.91 14.78
CA PRO A 278 19.80 2.08 13.94
C PRO A 278 20.98 3.07 13.97
N ASN A 279 21.67 3.20 15.11
CA ASN A 279 22.81 4.12 15.22
C ASN A 279 24.05 3.54 14.53
N ALA A 280 24.24 2.21 14.58
CA ALA A 280 25.27 1.53 13.79
C ALA A 280 25.03 1.70 12.29
N ALA A 281 23.78 1.63 11.82
CA ALA A 281 23.43 1.91 10.42
C ALA A 281 23.73 3.38 10.03
N VAL A 282 23.44 4.33 10.92
CA VAL A 282 23.81 5.75 10.73
C VAL A 282 25.32 5.92 10.61
N ALA A 283 26.10 5.25 11.47
CA ALA A 283 27.57 5.28 11.41
C ALA A 283 28.12 4.65 10.13
N ALA A 284 27.53 3.53 9.69
CA ALA A 284 27.91 2.85 8.45
C ALA A 284 27.67 3.74 7.21
N PHE A 285 26.56 4.46 7.16
CA PHE A 285 26.30 5.41 6.07
C PHE A 285 27.24 6.63 6.13
N ALA A 286 27.45 7.20 7.32
CA ALA A 286 28.36 8.31 7.53
C ALA A 286 29.79 7.97 7.09
N SER A 287 30.25 6.74 7.33
CA SER A 287 31.57 6.23 6.94
C SER A 287 31.62 5.67 5.51
N LYS A 288 30.54 5.76 4.73
CA LYS A 288 30.42 5.28 3.34
C LYS A 288 30.54 3.76 3.17
N GLN A 289 30.23 2.99 4.21
CA GLN A 289 30.18 1.53 4.15
C GLN A 289 28.91 1.01 3.47
N ILE A 290 27.83 1.80 3.51
CA ILE A 290 26.56 1.53 2.80
C ILE A 290 26.19 2.72 1.90
N ASP A 291 25.50 2.44 0.80
CA ASP A 291 25.16 3.41 -0.25
C ASP A 291 23.84 4.14 0.04
N ALA A 292 22.96 3.54 0.82
CA ALA A 292 21.67 4.15 1.19
C ALA A 292 21.26 3.76 2.61
N ILE A 293 20.54 4.68 3.27
CA ILE A 293 19.97 4.46 4.60
C ILE A 293 18.56 5.04 4.68
N ASP A 294 17.61 4.26 5.20
CA ASP A 294 16.29 4.72 5.62
C ASP A 294 16.34 5.09 7.09
N ILE A 295 16.06 6.37 7.40
CA ILE A 295 16.05 6.90 8.76
C ILE A 295 14.64 7.15 9.29
N THR A 296 13.62 6.59 8.67
CA THR A 296 12.21 6.78 9.07
C THR A 296 11.98 6.36 10.52
N ALA A 297 12.63 5.29 10.98
CA ALA A 297 12.57 4.83 12.36
C ALA A 297 13.47 5.63 13.34
N ASN A 298 14.37 6.45 12.82
CA ASN A 298 15.32 7.27 13.59
C ASN A 298 15.46 8.68 12.99
N PRO A 299 14.37 9.47 12.98
CA PRO A 299 14.35 10.80 12.34
C PRO A 299 15.34 11.79 12.99
N ASP A 300 15.68 11.61 14.26
CA ASP A 300 16.62 12.47 14.97
C ASP A 300 18.08 12.32 14.49
N ALA A 301 18.39 11.27 13.72
CA ALA A 301 19.69 11.12 13.05
C ALA A 301 19.90 12.06 11.86
N PHE A 302 18.84 12.69 11.33
CA PHE A 302 18.92 13.50 10.12
C PHE A 302 19.89 14.68 10.23
N PRO A 303 19.89 15.52 11.29
CA PRO A 303 20.85 16.62 11.42
C PRO A 303 22.31 16.16 11.45
N LEU A 304 22.59 15.02 12.09
CA LEU A 304 23.92 14.43 12.10
C LEU A 304 24.36 14.02 10.70
N LEU A 305 23.48 13.35 9.96
CA LEU A 305 23.78 12.90 8.58
C LEU A 305 23.91 14.07 7.61
N GLN A 306 23.13 15.12 7.75
CA GLN A 306 23.32 16.36 6.97
C GLN A 306 24.69 17.00 7.20
N LYS A 307 25.22 16.90 8.41
CA LYS A 307 26.56 17.42 8.76
C LYS A 307 27.68 16.50 8.25
N THR A 308 27.54 15.19 8.37
CA THR A 308 28.60 14.22 8.04
C THR A 308 28.59 13.79 6.58
N ARG A 309 27.42 13.85 5.94
CA ARG A 309 27.18 13.50 4.53
C ARG A 309 26.37 14.59 3.82
N PRO A 310 26.87 15.85 3.80
CA PRO A 310 26.17 16.95 3.12
C PRO A 310 26.04 16.74 1.60
N ASP A 311 26.82 15.82 1.06
CA ASP A 311 26.83 15.38 -0.33
C ASP A 311 25.67 14.43 -0.68
N ALA A 312 25.04 13.77 0.31
CA ALA A 312 24.02 12.77 0.09
C ALA A 312 22.72 13.37 -0.49
N ASN A 313 22.11 12.67 -1.43
CA ASN A 313 20.76 12.98 -1.90
C ASN A 313 19.73 12.55 -0.87
N VAL A 314 18.79 13.43 -0.55
CA VAL A 314 17.68 13.16 0.36
C VAL A 314 16.43 12.91 -0.44
N TYR A 315 15.83 11.74 -0.23
CA TYR A 315 14.54 11.34 -0.78
C TYR A 315 13.50 11.29 0.33
N SER A 316 12.31 11.81 0.06
CA SER A 316 11.20 11.77 1.02
C SER A 316 9.87 11.60 0.30
N TRP A 317 9.03 10.72 0.84
CA TRP A 317 7.66 10.46 0.35
C TRP A 317 6.78 9.92 1.49
N PRO A 318 5.43 10.01 1.40
CA PRO A 318 4.56 9.42 2.40
C PRO A 318 4.75 7.91 2.50
N THR A 319 4.70 7.37 3.72
CA THR A 319 4.71 5.91 3.93
C THR A 319 3.43 5.26 3.39
N GLY A 320 3.45 3.94 3.22
CA GLY A 320 2.24 3.14 3.01
C GLY A 320 1.54 2.74 4.32
N THR A 321 1.86 3.40 5.44
CA THR A 321 1.32 3.04 6.76
C THR A 321 0.93 4.31 7.52
N TYR A 322 -0.36 4.49 7.75
CA TYR A 322 -0.85 5.60 8.59
C TYR A 322 -1.00 5.19 10.05
N LYS A 323 -0.99 6.19 10.94
CA LYS A 323 -1.29 6.03 12.36
C LYS A 323 -2.75 6.37 12.62
N ASN A 324 -3.41 5.54 13.41
CA ASN A 324 -4.81 5.72 13.76
C ASN A 324 -5.08 5.48 15.24
N LEU A 325 -6.18 6.06 15.69
CA LEU A 325 -6.77 5.85 17.00
C LEU A 325 -8.20 5.34 16.78
N ARG A 326 -8.43 4.05 17.04
CA ARG A 326 -9.67 3.36 16.70
C ARG A 326 -10.50 3.03 17.94
N PRO A 327 -11.70 3.61 18.06
CA PRO A 327 -12.64 3.25 19.12
C PRO A 327 -13.28 1.89 18.83
N GLN A 328 -13.58 1.13 19.88
CA GLN A 328 -14.41 -0.06 19.79
C GLN A 328 -15.88 0.38 19.91
N VAL A 329 -16.63 0.40 18.80
CA VAL A 329 -17.99 0.92 18.78
C VAL A 329 -19.01 0.03 19.52
N ARG A 330 -18.64 -1.21 19.88
CA ARG A 330 -19.45 -2.04 20.78
C ARG A 330 -19.39 -1.58 22.23
N TYR A 331 -18.36 -0.82 22.60
CA TYR A 331 -18.27 -0.16 23.90
C TYR A 331 -19.25 1.03 23.95
N ALA A 332 -20.12 1.06 24.96
CA ALA A 332 -21.32 1.90 24.99
C ALA A 332 -21.09 3.38 24.65
N PRO A 333 -20.09 4.11 25.21
CA PRO A 333 -19.88 5.52 24.86
C PRO A 333 -19.58 5.73 23.37
N PHE A 334 -18.87 4.81 22.71
CA PHE A 334 -18.47 4.95 21.31
C PHE A 334 -19.55 4.48 20.31
N ARG A 335 -20.67 3.91 20.75
CA ARG A 335 -21.84 3.67 19.88
C ARG A 335 -22.46 4.98 19.42
N ASP A 336 -22.46 6.00 20.28
CA ASP A 336 -23.03 7.31 19.97
C ASP A 336 -22.09 8.07 19.02
N PHE A 337 -22.60 8.40 17.84
CA PHE A 337 -21.85 9.22 16.87
C PHE A 337 -21.43 10.58 17.46
N ARG A 338 -22.27 11.20 18.33
CA ARG A 338 -21.97 12.50 18.95
C ARG A 338 -20.70 12.41 19.80
N VAL A 339 -20.47 11.30 20.51
CA VAL A 339 -19.24 11.06 21.27
C VAL A 339 -18.06 10.94 20.34
N ARG A 340 -18.16 10.14 19.27
CA ARG A 340 -17.07 9.98 18.30
C ARG A 340 -16.75 11.31 17.60
N GLN A 341 -17.76 12.06 17.20
CA GLN A 341 -17.59 13.36 16.55
C GLN A 341 -17.00 14.40 17.51
N ALA A 342 -17.43 14.42 18.78
CA ALA A 342 -16.87 15.29 19.79
C ALA A 342 -15.37 15.06 19.99
N LEU A 343 -14.94 13.80 20.12
CA LEU A 343 -13.52 13.47 20.24
C LEU A 343 -12.74 13.92 19.01
N HIS A 344 -13.26 13.69 17.79
CA HIS A 344 -12.64 14.17 16.56
C HIS A 344 -12.41 15.68 16.56
N LEU A 345 -13.41 16.46 16.91
CA LEU A 345 -13.32 17.92 16.95
C LEU A 345 -12.35 18.42 18.03
N ALA A 346 -12.20 17.67 19.13
CA ALA A 346 -11.28 18.02 20.22
C ALA A 346 -9.80 17.74 19.88
N ILE A 347 -9.53 16.72 19.05
CA ILE A 347 -8.15 16.32 18.66
C ILE A 347 -7.48 17.45 17.87
N ASP A 348 -6.29 17.84 18.29
CA ASP A 348 -5.36 18.61 17.46
C ASP A 348 -4.40 17.65 16.75
N TYR A 349 -4.77 17.29 15.52
CA TYR A 349 -4.02 16.33 14.69
C TYR A 349 -2.63 16.85 14.34
N ALA A 350 -2.50 18.15 14.08
CA ALA A 350 -1.24 18.78 13.73
C ALA A 350 -0.25 18.75 14.91
N ASP A 351 -0.74 19.04 16.11
CA ASP A 351 0.07 19.03 17.32
C ASP A 351 0.58 17.60 17.66
N ILE A 352 -0.28 16.57 17.53
CA ILE A 352 0.13 15.18 17.72
C ILE A 352 1.20 14.78 16.69
N ALA A 353 0.94 15.04 15.41
CA ALA A 353 1.84 14.64 14.34
C ALA A 353 3.21 15.35 14.43
N THR A 354 3.20 16.67 14.61
CA THR A 354 4.40 17.50 14.67
C THR A 354 5.27 17.16 15.88
N SER A 355 4.66 16.79 17.01
CA SER A 355 5.42 16.41 18.22
C SER A 355 6.35 15.22 17.96
N THR A 356 5.93 14.27 17.10
CA THR A 356 6.69 13.04 16.80
C THR A 356 7.48 13.16 15.49
N TRP A 357 6.88 13.73 14.44
CA TRP A 357 7.42 13.68 13.08
C TRP A 357 7.93 15.02 12.57
N LYS A 358 7.88 16.09 13.40
CA LYS A 358 8.22 17.46 13.01
C LYS A 358 7.38 17.87 11.79
N GLU A 359 8.02 18.07 10.64
CA GLU A 359 7.35 18.43 9.38
C GLU A 359 7.13 17.22 8.44
N ASP A 360 7.61 16.03 8.85
CA ASP A 360 7.61 14.82 8.00
C ASP A 360 6.32 14.01 8.16
N TRP A 361 5.18 14.64 7.90
CA TRP A 361 3.87 13.98 7.93
C TRP A 361 2.86 14.63 6.98
N VAL A 362 1.73 13.94 6.76
CA VAL A 362 0.67 14.38 5.84
C VAL A 362 -0.70 14.15 6.48
N TYR A 363 -1.66 15.08 6.24
CA TYR A 363 -3.07 14.90 6.59
C TYR A 363 -3.72 13.81 5.75
N LEU A 364 -4.64 13.06 6.35
CA LEU A 364 -5.47 12.06 5.69
C LEU A 364 -6.83 11.93 6.39
N LEU A 365 -7.85 11.41 5.69
CA LEU A 365 -9.20 11.25 6.24
C LEU A 365 -9.57 9.80 6.53
N ALA A 366 -9.71 8.98 5.49
CA ALA A 366 -10.21 7.61 5.61
C ALA A 366 -9.23 6.58 5.02
N THR A 367 -8.31 7.03 4.18
CA THR A 367 -7.19 6.31 3.59
C THR A 367 -6.08 7.29 3.22
N ILE A 368 -4.97 6.79 2.66
CA ILE A 368 -3.84 7.64 2.30
C ILE A 368 -4.12 8.48 1.04
N PRO A 369 -3.66 9.74 1.01
CA PRO A 369 -3.92 10.66 -0.11
C PRO A 369 -3.05 10.41 -1.36
N ALA A 370 -2.34 9.30 -1.42
CA ALA A 370 -1.63 8.85 -2.61
C ALA A 370 -2.57 8.21 -3.65
N PHE A 371 -3.76 7.79 -3.25
CA PHE A 371 -4.81 7.38 -4.18
C PHE A 371 -5.53 8.60 -4.75
N ASP A 372 -5.83 8.58 -6.05
CA ASP A 372 -6.54 9.70 -6.68
C ASP A 372 -8.04 9.75 -6.34
N GLU A 373 -8.59 8.70 -5.74
CA GLU A 373 -9.91 8.68 -5.13
C GLU A 373 -9.94 9.40 -3.77
N ALA A 374 -8.80 9.46 -3.06
CA ALA A 374 -8.71 10.06 -1.74
C ALA A 374 -8.73 11.59 -1.79
N TRP A 375 -9.31 12.22 -0.78
CA TRP A 375 -9.23 13.66 -0.65
C TRP A 375 -7.79 14.12 -0.38
N SER A 376 -7.39 15.21 -1.06
CA SER A 376 -6.06 15.78 -0.89
C SER A 376 -5.79 16.25 0.54
N PRO A 377 -4.53 16.26 1.01
CA PRO A 377 -4.18 16.79 2.32
C PRO A 377 -4.65 18.22 2.56
N VAL A 378 -4.66 19.06 1.50
CA VAL A 378 -5.15 20.43 1.57
C VAL A 378 -6.65 20.46 1.87
N LYS A 379 -7.44 19.63 1.17
CA LYS A 379 -8.88 19.51 1.44
C LYS A 379 -9.12 18.99 2.84
N VAL A 380 -8.42 17.93 3.28
CA VAL A 380 -8.60 17.38 4.64
C VAL A 380 -8.26 18.42 5.70
N LYS A 381 -7.14 19.14 5.55
CA LYS A 381 -6.75 20.23 6.48
C LYS A 381 -7.82 21.31 6.63
N SER A 382 -8.64 21.57 5.61
CA SER A 382 -9.70 22.59 5.66
C SER A 382 -10.98 22.14 6.36
N LEU A 383 -11.11 20.85 6.71
CA LEU A 383 -12.31 20.30 7.33
C LEU A 383 -12.40 20.62 8.83
N PRO A 384 -13.62 20.70 9.39
CA PRO A 384 -13.82 20.74 10.84
C PRO A 384 -13.09 19.58 11.53
N GLY A 385 -12.44 19.86 12.65
CA GLY A 385 -11.61 18.92 13.40
C GLY A 385 -10.17 18.82 12.91
N TYR A 386 -9.87 19.13 11.65
CA TYR A 386 -8.52 19.09 11.09
C TYR A 386 -7.87 20.47 10.97
N ASN A 387 -8.67 21.52 10.82
CA ASN A 387 -8.16 22.87 10.61
C ASN A 387 -7.63 23.47 11.92
N PRO A 388 -6.33 23.77 12.06
CA PRO A 388 -5.78 24.36 13.26
C PRO A 388 -6.32 25.77 13.54
N ASP A 389 -6.71 26.52 12.49
CA ASP A 389 -7.19 27.90 12.61
C ASP A 389 -8.61 27.97 13.21
N THR A 390 -9.40 26.89 13.10
CA THR A 390 -10.76 26.80 13.68
C THR A 390 -10.82 25.95 14.94
N LYS A 391 -9.70 25.52 15.50
CA LYS A 391 -9.65 24.56 16.61
C LYS A 391 -10.40 25.03 17.86
N ALA A 392 -10.45 26.33 18.12
CA ALA A 392 -11.21 26.86 19.24
C ALA A 392 -12.72 26.67 19.07
N GLN A 393 -13.24 26.91 17.86
CA GLN A 393 -14.65 26.68 17.52
C GLN A 393 -14.97 25.19 17.50
N ASP A 394 -14.08 24.36 16.94
CA ASP A 394 -14.21 22.90 16.92
C ASP A 394 -14.35 22.35 18.36
N ARG A 395 -13.53 22.84 19.30
CA ARG A 395 -13.60 22.44 20.71
C ARG A 395 -14.87 22.90 21.41
N GLN A 396 -15.44 24.06 21.05
CA GLN A 396 -16.75 24.50 21.58
C GLN A 396 -17.87 23.58 21.09
N GLU A 397 -17.90 23.24 19.80
CA GLU A 397 -18.87 22.31 19.24
C GLU A 397 -18.69 20.89 19.80
N SER A 398 -17.45 20.46 19.99
CA SER A 398 -17.07 19.22 20.65
C SER A 398 -17.70 19.12 22.06
N ALA A 399 -17.55 20.17 22.89
CA ALA A 399 -18.11 20.21 24.21
C ALA A 399 -19.67 20.17 24.19
N ARG A 400 -20.29 20.86 23.22
CA ARG A 400 -21.75 20.85 23.03
C ARG A 400 -22.26 19.44 22.67
N LEU A 401 -21.59 18.76 21.74
CA LEU A 401 -21.94 17.39 21.32
C LEU A 401 -21.80 16.40 22.47
N LEU A 402 -20.72 16.51 23.24
CA LEU A 402 -20.46 15.61 24.36
C LEU A 402 -21.45 15.80 25.49
N ALA A 403 -21.81 17.05 25.80
CA ALA A 403 -22.87 17.36 26.76
C ALA A 403 -24.25 16.85 26.31
N ALA A 404 -24.58 17.00 25.01
CA ALA A 404 -25.82 16.48 24.42
C ALA A 404 -25.87 14.93 24.42
N ALA A 405 -24.72 14.28 24.44
CA ALA A 405 -24.58 12.83 24.60
C ALA A 405 -24.66 12.36 26.08
N GLY A 406 -24.80 13.30 27.04
CA GLY A 406 -24.91 12.99 28.46
C GLY A 406 -23.60 13.03 29.25
N PHE A 407 -22.50 13.54 28.65
CA PHE A 407 -21.18 13.57 29.27
C PHE A 407 -20.59 14.98 29.35
N PRO A 408 -21.24 15.94 30.03
CA PRO A 408 -20.74 17.31 30.15
C PRO A 408 -19.34 17.30 30.80
N LEU A 409 -18.39 18.07 30.22
CA LEU A 409 -16.97 18.12 30.63
C LEU A 409 -16.28 16.76 30.68
N GLY A 410 -16.83 15.75 30.01
CA GLY A 410 -16.33 14.37 30.01
C GLY A 410 -16.68 13.56 31.26
N LYS A 411 -17.56 14.10 32.14
CA LYS A 411 -17.97 13.42 33.36
C LYS A 411 -18.60 12.06 33.09
N GLY A 412 -18.05 11.02 33.74
CA GLY A 412 -18.50 9.64 33.58
C GLY A 412 -17.91 8.90 32.35
N LEU A 413 -17.10 9.57 31.55
CA LEU A 413 -16.34 8.91 30.49
C LEU A 413 -14.99 8.42 31.01
N SER A 414 -14.80 7.10 30.99
CA SER A 414 -13.54 6.46 31.34
C SER A 414 -13.27 5.31 30.38
N TRP A 415 -12.06 5.25 29.79
CA TRP A 415 -11.66 4.13 28.96
C TRP A 415 -10.14 3.94 28.93
N GLU A 416 -9.76 2.76 28.48
CA GLU A 416 -8.36 2.37 28.25
C GLU A 416 -8.02 2.40 26.77
N ILE A 417 -6.81 2.87 26.44
CA ILE A 417 -6.25 2.82 25.11
C ILE A 417 -5.07 1.86 25.11
N ILE A 418 -5.15 0.80 24.33
CA ILE A 418 -4.05 -0.14 24.13
C ILE A 418 -3.18 0.28 22.95
N THR A 419 -1.88 0.01 23.03
CA THR A 419 -0.92 0.23 21.94
C THR A 419 0.28 -0.70 22.05
N GLU A 420 1.09 -0.75 21.00
CA GLU A 420 2.38 -1.45 21.00
C GLU A 420 3.36 -0.74 21.93
N GLY A 421 3.75 -1.41 23.01
CA GLY A 421 4.59 -0.84 24.07
C GLY A 421 6.04 -0.63 23.66
N THR A 422 6.51 -1.35 22.62
CA THR A 422 7.86 -1.19 22.06
C THR A 422 7.99 0.04 21.14
N SER A 423 6.86 0.65 20.75
CA SER A 423 6.83 1.86 19.92
C SER A 423 6.78 3.13 20.75
N ALA A 424 7.92 3.74 21.02
CA ALA A 424 8.02 5.02 21.74
C ALA A 424 7.17 6.12 21.07
N ALA A 425 7.12 6.15 19.74
CA ALA A 425 6.30 7.10 18.99
C ALA A 425 4.79 6.92 19.25
N ASN A 426 4.30 5.69 19.34
CA ASN A 426 2.91 5.44 19.65
C ASN A 426 2.55 5.91 21.06
N VAL A 427 3.42 5.61 22.04
CA VAL A 427 3.22 6.04 23.44
C VAL A 427 3.23 7.56 23.55
N ALA A 428 4.17 8.23 22.87
CA ALA A 428 4.25 9.70 22.84
C ALA A 428 2.99 10.34 22.25
N ASN A 429 2.50 9.82 21.12
CA ASN A 429 1.26 10.29 20.48
C ASN A 429 0.03 10.12 21.40
N LEU A 430 -0.06 8.99 22.13
CA LEU A 430 -1.14 8.77 23.10
C LEU A 430 -1.06 9.68 24.31
N THR A 431 0.13 9.92 24.84
CA THR A 431 0.34 10.88 25.95
C THR A 431 -0.08 12.27 25.51
N ARG A 432 0.22 12.66 24.27
CA ARG A 432 -0.20 13.95 23.71
C ARG A 432 -1.71 14.03 23.55
N PHE A 433 -2.33 12.99 22.99
CA PHE A 433 -3.79 12.88 22.89
C PHE A 433 -4.46 12.96 24.26
N GLN A 434 -3.99 12.20 25.25
CA GLN A 434 -4.50 12.23 26.63
C GLN A 434 -4.42 13.65 27.22
N GLY A 435 -3.30 14.34 27.03
CA GLY A 435 -3.12 15.74 27.49
C GLY A 435 -4.10 16.70 26.83
N GLN A 436 -4.33 16.57 25.52
CA GLN A 436 -5.32 17.37 24.79
C GLN A 436 -6.74 17.14 25.31
N MET A 437 -7.12 15.87 25.51
CA MET A 437 -8.44 15.52 26.05
C MET A 437 -8.62 16.05 27.47
N LYS A 438 -7.60 15.96 28.33
CA LYS A 438 -7.64 16.48 29.69
C LYS A 438 -7.82 18.00 29.73
N THR A 439 -7.29 18.72 28.76
CA THR A 439 -7.44 20.17 28.63
C THR A 439 -8.88 20.55 28.25
N VAL A 440 -9.51 19.80 27.34
CA VAL A 440 -10.88 20.07 26.86
C VAL A 440 -11.94 19.48 27.81
N TYR A 441 -11.65 18.34 28.41
CA TYR A 441 -12.54 17.53 29.23
C TYR A 441 -11.86 17.13 30.54
N PRO A 442 -11.80 18.02 31.54
CA PRO A 442 -11.05 17.80 32.77
C PRO A 442 -11.55 16.62 33.61
N GLU A 443 -12.83 16.22 33.47
CA GLU A 443 -13.43 15.10 34.19
C GLU A 443 -13.37 13.76 33.46
N MET A 444 -12.78 13.74 32.24
CA MET A 444 -12.59 12.53 31.45
C MET A 444 -11.37 11.73 31.97
N ASP A 445 -11.55 10.41 32.12
CA ASP A 445 -10.47 9.49 32.52
C ASP A 445 -10.02 8.62 31.36
N ILE A 446 -8.80 8.86 30.87
CA ILE A 446 -8.17 8.08 29.78
C ILE A 446 -6.94 7.41 30.35
N ARG A 447 -6.85 6.09 30.23
CA ARG A 447 -5.71 5.29 30.66
C ARG A 447 -4.99 4.70 29.45
N ILE A 448 -3.66 4.78 29.46
CA ILE A 448 -2.83 4.22 28.40
C ILE A 448 -2.24 2.91 28.90
N ARG A 449 -2.44 1.82 28.14
CA ARG A 449 -1.87 0.50 28.43
C ARG A 449 -0.99 0.02 27.27
N PRO A 450 0.31 0.25 27.33
CA PRO A 450 1.25 -0.32 26.38
C PRO A 450 1.37 -1.85 26.57
N LEU A 451 1.36 -2.62 25.48
CA LEU A 451 1.56 -4.06 25.46
C LEU A 451 2.88 -4.36 24.75
N SER A 452 3.84 -4.91 25.46
CA SER A 452 5.19 -5.22 24.91
C SER A 452 5.21 -6.56 24.16
N ASP A 453 4.32 -7.49 24.52
CA ASP A 453 4.13 -8.73 23.78
C ASP A 453 3.26 -8.51 22.56
N LYS A 454 3.90 -8.59 21.38
CA LYS A 454 3.21 -8.37 20.12
C LYS A 454 2.15 -9.44 19.84
N ALA A 455 2.36 -10.69 20.22
CA ALA A 455 1.38 -11.75 19.99
C ALA A 455 0.13 -11.53 20.86
N ALA A 456 0.30 -11.10 22.10
CA ALA A 456 -0.80 -10.71 22.97
C ALA A 456 -1.56 -9.50 22.42
N LEU A 457 -0.85 -8.49 21.90
CA LEU A 457 -1.46 -7.32 21.27
C LEU A 457 -2.27 -7.69 20.03
N ASP A 458 -1.71 -8.50 19.13
CA ASP A 458 -2.38 -8.97 17.91
C ASP A 458 -3.63 -9.82 18.24
N ALA A 459 -3.57 -10.62 19.30
CA ALA A 459 -4.71 -11.40 19.78
C ALA A 459 -5.86 -10.52 20.29
N VAL A 460 -5.54 -9.49 21.08
CA VAL A 460 -6.52 -8.51 21.60
C VAL A 460 -7.13 -7.70 20.44
N TRP A 461 -6.34 -7.28 19.47
CA TRP A 461 -6.82 -6.55 18.30
C TRP A 461 -7.78 -7.38 17.46
N THR A 462 -7.38 -8.60 17.07
CA THR A 462 -8.19 -9.45 16.20
C THR A 462 -9.51 -9.87 16.83
N LYS A 463 -9.56 -10.02 18.15
CA LYS A 463 -10.79 -10.31 18.89
C LYS A 463 -11.64 -9.06 19.16
N GLY A 464 -11.09 -7.84 18.98
CA GLY A 464 -11.72 -6.58 19.34
C GLY A 464 -11.93 -6.42 20.86
N GLU A 465 -11.06 -7.03 21.66
CA GLU A 465 -11.10 -7.01 23.14
C GLU A 465 -10.40 -5.77 23.71
N PHE A 466 -10.78 -4.59 23.23
CA PHE A 466 -10.27 -3.29 23.68
C PHE A 466 -11.39 -2.25 23.70
N GLN A 467 -11.20 -1.16 24.43
CA GLN A 467 -12.10 -0.01 24.40
C GLN A 467 -11.68 1.00 23.31
N MET A 468 -10.39 1.28 23.22
CA MET A 468 -9.76 2.04 22.14
C MET A 468 -8.38 1.48 21.88
N GLN A 469 -7.92 1.54 20.63
CA GLN A 469 -6.57 1.12 20.28
C GLN A 469 -5.86 2.17 19.44
N MET A 470 -4.54 2.27 19.59
CA MET A 470 -3.68 3.01 18.68
C MET A 470 -2.73 2.07 17.98
N GLY A 471 -2.62 2.21 16.67
CA GLY A 471 -1.74 1.38 15.86
C GLY A 471 -1.29 2.04 14.56
N GLY A 472 -0.78 1.19 13.68
CA GLY A 472 -0.45 1.54 12.31
C GLY A 472 -1.16 0.59 11.35
N ILE A 473 -1.72 1.14 10.29
CA ILE A 473 -2.39 0.38 9.24
C ILE A 473 -1.59 0.48 7.95
N SER A 474 -1.05 -0.66 7.50
CA SER A 474 -0.44 -0.76 6.17
C SER A 474 -1.53 -0.87 5.10
N VAL A 475 -1.47 0.02 4.14
CA VAL A 475 -2.48 0.19 3.09
C VAL A 475 -2.18 -0.74 1.92
N PRO A 476 -3.17 -1.50 1.40
CA PRO A 476 -3.04 -2.20 0.14
C PRO A 476 -2.97 -1.19 -1.03
N PRO A 477 -2.54 -1.59 -2.24
CA PRO A 477 -2.40 -0.66 -3.37
C PRO A 477 -3.74 -0.28 -4.04
N ASP A 478 -4.82 -0.23 -3.27
CA ASP A 478 -6.16 0.16 -3.71
C ASP A 478 -6.97 0.78 -2.56
N ALA A 479 -7.55 1.95 -2.80
CA ALA A 479 -8.30 2.71 -1.80
C ALA A 479 -9.55 1.96 -1.30
N ILE A 480 -10.28 1.33 -2.22
CA ILE A 480 -11.53 0.61 -1.87
C ILE A 480 -11.21 -0.62 -1.02
N VAL A 481 -10.15 -1.35 -1.36
CA VAL A 481 -9.71 -2.51 -0.57
C VAL A 481 -9.30 -2.08 0.84
N ASP A 482 -8.60 -0.95 0.98
CA ASP A 482 -8.22 -0.44 2.29
C ASP A 482 -9.45 -0.16 3.16
N VAL A 483 -10.42 0.59 2.64
CA VAL A 483 -11.61 0.96 3.42
C VAL A 483 -12.55 -0.22 3.66
N ILE A 484 -12.67 -1.19 2.72
CA ILE A 484 -13.41 -2.44 2.93
C ILE A 484 -12.78 -3.23 4.08
N GLN A 485 -11.47 -3.44 4.05
CA GLN A 485 -10.80 -4.20 5.11
C GLN A 485 -10.99 -3.58 6.50
N ASN A 486 -11.03 -2.25 6.58
CA ASN A 486 -11.08 -1.54 7.85
C ASN A 486 -12.48 -1.21 8.35
N TYR A 487 -13.49 -1.01 7.46
CA TYR A 487 -14.77 -0.42 7.85
C TYR A 487 -16.00 -1.20 7.41
N HIS A 488 -15.93 -2.07 6.38
CA HIS A 488 -17.03 -2.97 6.04
C HIS A 488 -17.32 -3.92 7.21
N THR A 489 -18.59 -4.24 7.47
CA THR A 489 -18.99 -5.13 8.60
C THR A 489 -18.21 -6.44 8.62
N GLN A 490 -17.92 -7.03 7.45
CA GLN A 490 -17.14 -8.26 7.30
C GLN A 490 -15.65 -8.01 7.00
N GLY A 491 -15.18 -6.79 7.14
CA GLY A 491 -13.80 -6.40 6.85
C GLY A 491 -12.80 -7.11 7.76
N SER A 492 -11.75 -7.69 7.18
CA SER A 492 -10.75 -8.49 7.89
C SER A 492 -9.96 -7.72 8.96
N ARG A 493 -10.01 -6.40 8.93
CA ARG A 493 -9.35 -5.47 9.86
C ARG A 493 -10.34 -4.54 10.58
N ASN A 494 -11.64 -4.84 10.50
CA ASN A 494 -12.66 -4.09 11.22
C ASN A 494 -12.64 -4.42 12.72
N TYR A 495 -11.49 -4.24 13.34
CA TYR A 495 -11.27 -4.55 14.75
C TYR A 495 -12.12 -3.69 15.69
N GLY A 496 -12.50 -2.47 15.26
CA GLY A 496 -13.39 -1.57 15.99
C GLY A 496 -14.86 -2.01 16.01
N GLY A 497 -15.21 -3.05 15.24
CA GLY A 497 -16.56 -3.63 15.21
C GLY A 497 -17.62 -2.69 14.64
N PHE A 498 -17.24 -1.73 13.78
CA PHE A 498 -18.17 -0.85 13.10
C PHE A 498 -19.06 -1.64 12.16
N SER A 499 -20.37 -1.37 12.17
CA SER A 499 -21.33 -2.06 11.31
C SER A 499 -22.42 -1.07 10.90
N GLU A 500 -22.50 -0.78 9.62
CA GLU A 500 -23.44 0.16 9.01
C GLU A 500 -23.86 -0.35 7.63
N PRO A 501 -25.11 -0.83 7.47
CA PRO A 501 -25.55 -1.41 6.19
C PRO A 501 -25.44 -0.46 5.00
N ALA A 502 -25.61 0.85 5.20
CA ALA A 502 -25.47 1.83 4.12
C ALA A 502 -24.01 1.98 3.67
N LEU A 503 -23.05 1.85 4.60
CA LEU A 503 -21.63 1.83 4.28
C LEU A 503 -21.27 0.55 3.53
N ASP A 504 -21.73 -0.61 4.01
CA ASP A 504 -21.46 -1.89 3.38
C ASP A 504 -21.95 -1.89 1.92
N ALA A 505 -23.20 -1.47 1.69
CA ALA A 505 -23.78 -1.38 0.35
C ALA A 505 -23.00 -0.42 -0.58
N LEU A 506 -22.53 0.71 -0.04
CA LEU A 506 -21.73 1.68 -0.81
C LEU A 506 -20.36 1.10 -1.21
N LEU A 507 -19.68 0.41 -0.29
CA LEU A 507 -18.39 -0.22 -0.55
C LEU A 507 -18.52 -1.43 -1.49
N ASP A 508 -19.57 -2.24 -1.35
CA ASP A 508 -19.88 -3.35 -2.26
C ASP A 508 -20.12 -2.86 -3.70
N LYS A 509 -20.82 -1.73 -3.84
CA LYS A 509 -21.00 -1.08 -5.14
C LYS A 509 -19.67 -0.57 -5.70
N ALA A 510 -18.83 0.05 -4.87
CA ALA A 510 -17.55 0.61 -5.29
C ALA A 510 -16.56 -0.47 -5.74
N ILE A 511 -16.48 -1.63 -5.06
CA ILE A 511 -15.58 -2.72 -5.44
C ILE A 511 -16.04 -3.43 -6.73
N ALA A 512 -17.32 -3.38 -7.04
CA ALA A 512 -17.87 -3.95 -8.26
C ALA A 512 -17.74 -3.02 -9.49
N GLU A 513 -17.40 -1.74 -9.29
CA GLU A 513 -17.34 -0.73 -10.33
C GLU A 513 -15.95 -0.71 -11.00
N PHE A 514 -15.87 -1.05 -12.29
CA PHE A 514 -14.64 -1.02 -13.09
C PHE A 514 -14.39 0.34 -13.77
N ASN A 515 -15.40 1.21 -13.88
CA ASN A 515 -15.20 2.57 -14.37
C ASN A 515 -14.57 3.42 -13.28
N ARG A 516 -13.38 3.96 -13.54
CA ARG A 516 -12.58 4.68 -12.56
C ARG A 516 -13.26 5.96 -12.05
N ASP A 517 -13.92 6.72 -12.92
CA ASP A 517 -14.57 7.98 -12.54
C ASP A 517 -15.82 7.70 -11.70
N ALA A 518 -16.64 6.72 -12.09
CA ALA A 518 -17.79 6.29 -11.30
C ALA A 518 -17.35 5.75 -9.91
N ARG A 519 -16.26 4.98 -9.86
CA ARG A 519 -15.69 4.48 -8.60
C ARG A 519 -15.22 5.63 -7.70
N LYS A 520 -14.61 6.66 -8.29
CA LYS A 520 -14.17 7.85 -7.56
C LYS A 520 -15.33 8.63 -6.96
N GLU A 521 -16.46 8.74 -7.65
CA GLU A 521 -17.67 9.36 -7.10
C GLU A 521 -18.24 8.57 -5.91
N LEU A 522 -18.29 7.25 -6.00
CA LEU A 522 -18.68 6.39 -4.88
C LEU A 522 -17.74 6.57 -3.67
N PHE A 523 -16.44 6.71 -3.92
CA PHE A 523 -15.49 6.96 -2.85
C PHE A 523 -15.60 8.37 -2.27
N ASN A 524 -15.96 9.37 -3.05
CA ASN A 524 -16.30 10.72 -2.61
C ASN A 524 -17.51 10.72 -1.66
N GLU A 525 -18.56 9.97 -2.01
CA GLU A 525 -19.72 9.78 -1.14
C GLU A 525 -19.32 9.13 0.19
N PHE A 526 -18.50 8.07 0.13
CA PHE A 526 -17.97 7.39 1.30
C PHE A 526 -17.20 8.36 2.21
N GLN A 527 -16.28 9.16 1.68
CA GLN A 527 -15.48 10.11 2.46
C GLN A 527 -16.35 11.18 3.12
N THR A 528 -17.40 11.66 2.42
CA THR A 528 -18.35 12.64 2.94
C THR A 528 -19.11 12.07 4.14
N LYS A 529 -19.62 10.86 4.04
CA LYS A 529 -20.32 10.17 5.13
C LYS A 529 -19.38 9.77 6.27
N PHE A 530 -18.15 9.35 5.95
CA PHE A 530 -17.12 9.09 6.96
C PHE A 530 -16.86 10.31 7.83
N GLN A 531 -16.76 11.50 7.23
CA GLN A 531 -16.53 12.76 7.94
C GLN A 531 -17.75 13.18 8.78
N ASN A 532 -18.97 13.05 8.26
CA ASN A 532 -20.14 13.76 8.79
C ASN A 532 -21.13 12.86 9.52
N GLU A 533 -21.12 11.53 9.25
CA GLU A 533 -22.17 10.63 9.74
C GLU A 533 -21.60 9.42 10.50
N TRP A 534 -20.45 8.87 10.08
CA TRP A 534 -20.00 7.57 10.58
C TRP A 534 -18.86 7.65 11.58
N ARG A 535 -17.75 8.27 11.25
CA ARG A 535 -16.56 8.43 12.08
C ARG A 535 -16.15 7.15 12.83
N PRO A 536 -15.85 6.05 12.13
CA PRO A 536 -15.45 4.78 12.78
C PRO A 536 -14.02 4.81 13.32
N ASP A 537 -13.21 5.78 12.89
CA ASP A 537 -11.77 5.82 13.14
C ASP A 537 -11.25 7.27 13.13
N TYR A 538 -10.13 7.52 13.80
CA TYR A 538 -9.39 8.79 13.77
C TYR A 538 -8.02 8.52 13.14
N LEU A 539 -7.84 8.86 11.88
CA LEU A 539 -6.55 8.75 11.22
C LEU A 539 -5.71 9.95 11.62
N LEU A 540 -4.69 9.71 12.46
CA LEU A 540 -3.95 10.77 13.12
C LEU A 540 -3.01 11.48 12.15
N HIS A 541 -2.19 10.73 11.44
CA HIS A 541 -1.25 11.25 10.46
C HIS A 541 -0.65 10.12 9.60
N LEU A 542 -0.11 10.51 8.47
CA LEU A 542 0.68 9.67 7.59
C LEU A 542 2.14 10.14 7.66
N PRO A 543 3.05 9.37 8.28
CA PRO A 543 4.47 9.72 8.30
C PRO A 543 5.09 9.72 6.91
N ARG A 544 6.19 10.45 6.73
CA ARG A 544 7.02 10.36 5.52
C ARG A 544 8.24 9.48 5.78
N VAL A 545 8.59 8.68 4.80
CA VAL A 545 9.91 8.07 4.68
C VAL A 545 10.94 9.16 4.46
N LYS A 546 12.12 8.99 5.03
CA LYS A 546 13.29 9.79 4.70
C LYS A 546 14.49 8.88 4.48
N THR A 547 14.96 8.85 3.23
CA THR A 547 16.08 8.02 2.80
C THR A 547 17.20 8.91 2.28
N LEU A 548 18.42 8.67 2.76
CA LEU A 548 19.62 9.31 2.23
C LEU A 548 20.37 8.31 1.36
N VAL A 549 20.85 8.80 0.21
CA VAL A 549 21.50 7.99 -0.82
C VAL A 549 22.80 8.65 -1.27
N THR A 550 23.84 7.86 -1.45
CA THR A 550 25.12 8.32 -1.99
C THR A 550 24.93 9.09 -3.31
N PRO A 551 25.61 10.25 -3.51
CA PRO A 551 25.32 11.18 -4.61
C PRO A 551 25.63 10.63 -6.01
N THR A 552 26.35 9.50 -6.08
CA THR A 552 26.69 8.82 -7.34
C THR A 552 25.63 7.79 -7.76
N ILE A 553 24.57 7.61 -6.99
CA ILE A 553 23.48 6.67 -7.30
C ILE A 553 22.36 7.43 -8.02
N GLY A 554 22.09 7.05 -9.27
CA GLY A 554 20.96 7.52 -10.08
C GLY A 554 19.83 6.51 -10.14
N GLY A 555 18.65 6.91 -10.66
CA GLY A 555 17.47 6.07 -10.81
C GLY A 555 16.65 5.88 -9.53
N TYR A 556 17.10 6.38 -8.40
CA TYR A 556 16.40 6.24 -7.12
C TYR A 556 15.05 7.00 -7.11
N ASP A 557 14.96 8.10 -7.85
CA ASP A 557 13.73 8.87 -8.10
C ASP A 557 12.62 8.01 -8.73
N LYS A 558 12.98 6.98 -9.49
CA LYS A 558 12.04 6.08 -10.18
C LYS A 558 11.47 4.97 -9.30
N VAL A 559 12.06 4.75 -8.13
CA VAL A 559 11.66 3.70 -7.19
C VAL A 559 11.15 4.25 -5.87
N SER A 560 11.28 5.56 -5.68
CA SER A 560 10.81 6.29 -4.51
C SER A 560 9.33 6.59 -4.60
N GLY A 561 8.57 6.30 -3.56
CA GLY A 561 7.13 6.57 -3.52
C GLY A 561 6.39 5.66 -2.53
N THR A 562 5.18 6.04 -2.19
CA THR A 562 4.33 5.33 -1.21
C THR A 562 4.09 3.86 -1.57
N PHE A 563 3.92 3.57 -2.86
CA PHE A 563 3.74 2.22 -3.40
C PHE A 563 5.02 1.67 -4.01
N GLY A 564 6.11 2.41 -3.86
CA GLY A 564 7.43 1.98 -4.31
C GLY A 564 7.85 0.70 -3.61
N THR A 565 8.51 -0.16 -4.37
CA THR A 565 9.01 -1.42 -3.87
C THR A 565 10.23 -1.24 -2.96
N GLY A 566 10.58 0.02 -2.66
CA GLY A 566 11.78 0.37 -1.91
C GLY A 566 13.06 -0.06 -2.64
N VAL A 567 14.17 0.03 -1.93
CA VAL A 567 15.48 -0.35 -2.46
C VAL A 567 15.52 -1.82 -2.89
N ASN A 568 14.74 -2.67 -2.25
CA ASN A 568 14.79 -4.13 -2.44
C ASN A 568 14.30 -4.58 -3.81
N VAL A 569 13.16 -4.08 -4.26
CA VAL A 569 12.62 -4.39 -5.60
C VAL A 569 13.17 -3.42 -6.64
N GLY A 570 13.49 -2.20 -6.20
CA GLY A 570 14.05 -1.16 -7.05
C GLY A 570 15.54 -1.30 -7.38
N ALA A 571 16.28 -2.18 -6.69
CA ALA A 571 17.74 -2.33 -6.85
C ALA A 571 18.19 -2.61 -8.29
N ALA A 572 17.31 -3.21 -9.12
CA ALA A 572 17.61 -3.40 -10.54
C ALA A 572 17.59 -2.10 -11.36
N ARG A 573 16.89 -1.06 -10.88
CA ARG A 573 16.65 0.20 -11.58
C ARG A 573 17.60 1.32 -11.19
N VAL A 574 18.26 1.20 -10.04
CA VAL A 574 19.29 2.13 -9.61
C VAL A 574 20.64 1.79 -10.26
N TYR A 575 21.49 2.77 -10.45
CA TYR A 575 22.76 2.64 -11.16
C TYR A 575 23.78 3.66 -10.65
N TYR A 576 25.07 3.37 -10.83
CA TYR A 576 26.10 4.41 -10.70
C TYR A 576 26.03 5.38 -11.88
N VAL A 577 26.24 6.65 -11.61
CA VAL A 577 26.27 7.70 -12.61
C VAL A 577 27.72 8.02 -12.97
N ASN A 578 28.03 8.04 -14.26
CA ASN A 578 29.24 8.68 -14.76
C ASN A 578 29.00 10.20 -14.74
N LYS A 579 29.83 10.94 -14.01
CA LYS A 579 29.87 12.40 -14.02
C LYS A 579 30.60 12.90 -15.24
#